data_bf3ae1066a10552a6712d2836b6c2408
#
_entry.id   bf3ae1066a10552a6712d2836b6c2408
#
_cell.length_a   1.000
_cell.length_b   1.000
_cell.length_c   1.000
_cell.angle_alpha   90.00
_cell.angle_beta   90.00
_cell.angle_gamma   90.00
#
_symmetry.space_group_name_H-M   'P 1'
#
loop_
_entity.id
_entity.type
_entity.pdbx_description
1 polymer ?
#
loop_
_entity_poly.entity_id
_entity_poly.type
_entity_poly.pdbx_seq_one_letter_code
_entity_poly.pdbx_strand_id
1 'polypeptide(L)'
;MGVWAVARFTVLGALPLIIFRISSFSVPHHFLGSSHRLALGGRPLCHTGFMSDTIFVLNGPNLNLLGQRRPEVYGYTTLHDIERMVRERAADHGFDVEFMQSNHEGALVDEIQRARTRGAAIIINPAAYTHTSVALHDALETAELPVVEVHLSNVHRREEFRHHSFVSPQATAVIAGAGAYGYVMAVDFLAQHLAE
;
A
#
# COMPACT_ATOMS: atom_id res chain seq x y z
N MET A 1 -47.49 17.47 -34.13
CA MET A 1 -47.55 18.16 -32.83
C MET A 1 -47.74 17.12 -31.77
N GLY A 2 -46.70 16.65 -31.16
CA GLY A 2 -46.70 15.63 -30.10
C GLY A 2 -46.20 16.24 -28.80
N VAL A 3 -47.06 16.31 -27.80
CA VAL A 3 -46.81 16.88 -26.49
C VAL A 3 -46.14 15.80 -25.63
N TRP A 4 -44.94 16.07 -25.14
CA TRP A 4 -44.24 15.23 -24.16
C TRP A 4 -44.62 15.66 -22.75
N ALA A 5 -45.27 14.77 -22.01
CA ALA A 5 -45.58 14.96 -20.59
C ALA A 5 -44.39 14.49 -19.76
N VAL A 6 -43.84 15.40 -18.94
CA VAL A 6 -42.81 15.09 -17.95
C VAL A 6 -43.50 14.67 -16.65
N ALA A 7 -43.36 13.39 -16.26
CA ALA A 7 -43.80 12.88 -14.97
C ALA A 7 -42.73 13.17 -13.92
N ARG A 8 -43.05 13.98 -12.89
CA ARG A 8 -42.27 14.17 -11.67
C ARG A 8 -42.65 13.07 -10.69
N PHE A 9 -41.69 12.24 -10.35
CA PHE A 9 -41.81 11.35 -9.20
C PHE A 9 -41.25 12.03 -7.97
N THR A 10 -42.14 12.33 -7.00
CA THR A 10 -41.75 12.76 -5.66
C THR A 10 -41.69 11.53 -4.77
N VAL A 11 -40.50 11.16 -4.33
CA VAL A 11 -40.33 10.10 -3.32
C VAL A 11 -40.18 10.77 -1.96
N LEU A 12 -41.23 10.71 -1.15
CA LEU A 12 -41.15 10.94 0.28
C LEU A 12 -40.71 9.64 0.94
N GLY A 13 -39.53 9.61 1.52
CA GLY A 13 -39.05 8.52 2.35
C GLY A 13 -38.40 9.10 3.61
N ALA A 14 -39.11 8.99 4.75
CA ALA A 14 -38.63 9.44 6.05
C ALA A 14 -37.49 8.54 6.55
N LEU A 15 -36.36 9.14 6.91
CA LEU A 15 -35.28 8.49 7.64
C LEU A 15 -35.58 8.54 9.15
N PRO A 16 -35.41 7.45 9.90
CA PRO A 16 -35.52 7.49 11.36
C PRO A 16 -34.27 8.14 11.98
N LEU A 17 -34.51 9.19 12.78
CA LEU A 17 -33.54 9.90 13.60
C LEU A 17 -33.11 8.99 14.76
N ILE A 18 -31.91 8.43 14.73
CA ILE A 18 -31.35 7.71 15.88
C ILE A 18 -30.66 8.72 16.78
N ILE A 19 -31.33 9.00 17.93
CA ILE A 19 -30.77 9.85 18.99
C ILE A 19 -29.90 8.97 19.88
N PHE A 20 -28.57 9.15 19.85
CA PHE A 20 -27.68 8.58 20.84
C PHE A 20 -27.69 9.45 22.11
N ARG A 21 -28.18 8.87 23.22
CA ARG A 21 -28.16 9.47 24.55
C ARG A 21 -26.78 9.24 25.17
N ILE A 22 -25.96 10.30 25.27
CA ILE A 22 -24.68 10.25 25.98
C ILE A 22 -24.97 10.33 27.47
N SER A 23 -24.75 9.25 28.21
CA SER A 23 -24.80 9.23 29.67
C SER A 23 -23.47 9.78 30.20
N SER A 24 -23.60 10.84 31.01
CA SER A 24 -22.51 11.49 31.73
C SER A 24 -21.86 10.53 32.73
N PHE A 25 -20.55 10.30 32.54
CA PHE A 25 -19.72 9.66 33.55
C PHE A 25 -19.10 10.74 34.44
N SER A 26 -19.43 10.66 35.72
CA SER A 26 -18.93 11.52 36.80
C SER A 26 -17.52 11.06 37.18
N VAL A 27 -16.55 11.98 37.18
CA VAL A 27 -15.18 11.75 37.66
C VAL A 27 -15.11 12.15 39.14
N PRO A 28 -14.65 11.32 40.06
CA PRO A 28 -14.34 11.75 41.41
C PRO A 28 -12.94 12.39 41.47
N HIS A 29 -12.87 13.64 41.95
CA HIS A 29 -11.65 14.26 42.41
C HIS A 29 -11.25 13.62 43.76
N HIS A 30 -10.01 13.19 43.88
CA HIS A 30 -9.09 13.36 45.01
C HIS A 30 -7.82 12.48 44.79
N PHE A 31 -6.65 13.02 44.67
CA PHE A 31 -5.59 13.03 45.68
C PHE A 31 -4.35 13.75 45.13
N LEU A 32 -3.90 14.73 45.94
CA LEU A 32 -2.61 15.42 45.81
C LEU A 32 -1.46 14.46 46.19
N GLY A 33 -0.33 14.59 45.47
CA GLY A 33 0.95 14.32 46.10
C GLY A 33 2.01 13.64 45.24
N SER A 34 3.06 14.38 45.07
CA SER A 34 4.45 13.94 44.93
C SER A 34 5.07 13.89 43.53
N SER A 35 5.92 14.86 43.32
CA SER A 35 6.96 14.98 42.31
C SER A 35 7.89 13.75 42.23
N HIS A 36 7.97 13.11 41.04
CA HIS A 36 9.19 12.36 40.65
C HIS A 36 9.37 12.39 39.12
N ARG A 37 10.49 13.04 38.73
CA ARG A 37 11.39 12.81 37.59
C ARG A 37 10.80 12.21 36.31
N LEU A 38 10.96 13.01 35.26
CA LEU A 38 10.95 12.57 33.85
C LEU A 38 11.86 11.34 33.67
N ALA A 39 11.25 10.19 33.43
CA ALA A 39 11.89 9.09 32.77
C ALA A 39 11.44 9.12 31.31
N LEU A 40 12.38 9.33 30.41
CA LEU A 40 12.20 9.10 28.98
C LEU A 40 11.70 7.66 28.80
N GLY A 41 10.41 7.52 28.51
CA GLY A 41 9.76 6.23 28.30
C GLY A 41 10.27 5.60 27.02
N GLY A 42 11.26 4.75 27.12
CA GLY A 42 11.56 3.76 26.10
C GLY A 42 10.30 2.87 25.94
N ARG A 43 9.83 2.71 24.70
CA ARG A 43 8.77 1.78 24.36
C ARG A 43 9.18 0.39 24.87
N PRO A 44 8.31 -0.36 25.53
CA PRO A 44 8.64 -1.73 25.91
C PRO A 44 8.80 -2.56 24.64
N LEU A 45 10.01 -3.03 24.38
CA LEU A 45 10.30 -4.10 23.43
C LEU A 45 9.70 -5.39 23.98
N CYS A 46 8.43 -5.63 23.71
CA CYS A 46 7.81 -6.92 23.96
C CYS A 46 7.65 -7.64 22.62
N HIS A 47 8.76 -8.20 22.09
CA HIS A 47 8.73 -9.07 20.92
C HIS A 47 8.98 -10.50 21.38
N THR A 48 7.89 -11.22 21.65
CA THR A 48 7.86 -12.67 21.65
C THR A 48 7.22 -13.15 20.37
N GLY A 49 8.02 -13.32 19.35
CA GLY A 49 7.66 -13.82 18.02
C GLY A 49 8.50 -13.12 16.97
N PHE A 50 9.27 -13.87 16.19
CA PHE A 50 10.02 -13.33 15.04
C PHE A 50 9.03 -12.79 14.00
N MET A 51 8.51 -11.61 14.21
CA MET A 51 7.88 -10.84 13.14
C MET A 51 9.04 -10.29 12.31
N SER A 52 9.07 -10.59 11.03
CA SER A 52 10.05 -10.00 10.13
C SER A 52 9.76 -8.51 9.99
N ASP A 53 10.77 -7.68 10.09
CA ASP A 53 10.68 -6.23 9.88
C ASP A 53 11.08 -5.84 8.45
N THR A 54 11.09 -6.78 7.51
CA THR A 54 11.57 -6.57 6.14
C THR A 54 10.41 -6.40 5.16
N ILE A 55 10.40 -5.28 4.43
CA ILE A 55 9.51 -5.06 3.29
C ILE A 55 10.23 -5.48 2.00
N PHE A 56 9.62 -6.39 1.23
CA PHE A 56 10.11 -6.79 -0.09
C PHE A 56 9.54 -5.84 -1.14
N VAL A 57 10.43 -5.17 -1.91
CA VAL A 57 10.06 -4.23 -2.97
C VAL A 57 10.46 -4.82 -4.31
N LEU A 58 9.48 -5.30 -5.05
CA LEU A 58 9.65 -6.09 -6.25
C LEU A 58 9.27 -5.28 -7.49
N ASN A 59 10.18 -5.20 -8.45
CA ASN A 59 10.02 -4.38 -9.64
C ASN A 59 10.12 -5.23 -10.91
N GLY A 60 9.11 -5.12 -11.76
CA GLY A 60 8.98 -5.87 -13.01
C GLY A 60 9.79 -5.32 -14.18
N PRO A 61 9.49 -5.81 -15.39
CA PRO A 61 10.30 -5.57 -16.57
C PRO A 61 10.37 -4.10 -16.96
N ASN A 62 11.55 -3.72 -17.51
CA ASN A 62 11.87 -2.39 -18.01
C ASN A 62 11.95 -1.26 -16.96
N LEU A 63 11.70 -1.53 -15.67
CA LEU A 63 11.84 -0.50 -14.64
C LEU A 63 13.31 -0.14 -14.38
N ASN A 64 14.26 -0.99 -14.73
CA ASN A 64 15.69 -0.69 -14.76
C ASN A 64 16.05 0.46 -15.74
N LEU A 65 15.16 0.80 -16.68
CA LEU A 65 15.37 1.86 -17.67
C LEU A 65 14.66 3.18 -17.28
N LEU A 66 14.14 3.30 -16.04
CA LEU A 66 13.57 4.55 -15.54
C LEU A 66 14.60 5.69 -15.57
N GLY A 67 14.12 6.90 -15.87
CA GLY A 67 14.98 8.08 -16.07
C GLY A 67 15.63 8.17 -17.45
N GLN A 68 15.72 7.05 -18.21
CA GLN A 68 16.29 7.01 -19.55
C GLN A 68 15.21 6.84 -20.63
N ARG A 69 14.09 6.16 -20.29
CA ARG A 69 13.01 5.81 -21.23
C ARG A 69 11.81 6.71 -21.02
N ARG A 70 11.40 7.46 -22.06
CA ARG A 70 10.20 8.28 -22.13
C ARG A 70 10.06 9.20 -20.90
N PRO A 71 11.00 10.13 -20.67
CA PRO A 71 10.97 11.04 -19.51
C PRO A 71 9.72 11.92 -19.49
N GLU A 72 9.06 12.13 -20.65
CA GLU A 72 7.79 12.83 -20.77
C GLU A 72 6.61 12.08 -20.08
N VAL A 73 6.73 10.76 -19.84
CA VAL A 73 5.70 9.92 -19.20
C VAL A 73 6.08 9.56 -17.76
N TYR A 74 7.35 9.21 -17.53
CA TYR A 74 7.83 8.65 -16.26
C TYR A 74 8.73 9.59 -15.46
N GLY A 75 9.10 10.76 -16.03
CA GLY A 75 10.04 11.70 -15.42
C GLY A 75 11.50 11.23 -15.52
N TYR A 76 12.39 11.96 -14.84
CA TYR A 76 13.83 11.70 -14.79
C TYR A 76 14.25 10.82 -13.61
N THR A 77 13.33 10.52 -12.70
CA THR A 77 13.61 9.71 -11.51
C THR A 77 14.00 8.30 -11.93
N THR A 78 15.17 7.85 -11.51
CA THR A 78 15.68 6.52 -11.78
C THR A 78 15.11 5.50 -10.79
N LEU A 79 15.26 4.20 -11.10
CA LEU A 79 14.89 3.14 -10.15
C LEU A 79 15.75 3.20 -8.88
N HIS A 80 17.01 3.61 -9.00
CA HIS A 80 17.92 3.80 -7.85
C HIS A 80 17.45 4.95 -6.93
N ASP A 81 16.92 6.04 -7.51
CA ASP A 81 16.33 7.13 -6.71
C ASP A 81 15.10 6.63 -5.93
N ILE A 82 14.27 5.79 -6.56
CA ILE A 82 13.12 5.17 -5.91
C ILE A 82 13.59 4.26 -4.76
N GLU A 83 14.59 3.42 -4.99
CA GLU A 83 15.17 2.56 -3.95
C GLU A 83 15.62 3.38 -2.75
N ARG A 84 16.35 4.47 -2.98
CA ARG A 84 16.81 5.37 -1.91
C ARG A 84 15.64 5.95 -1.13
N MET A 85 14.61 6.50 -1.82
CA MET A 85 13.42 7.06 -1.18
C MET A 85 12.68 6.03 -0.31
N VAL A 86 12.57 4.80 -0.81
CA VAL A 86 11.91 3.69 -0.09
C VAL A 86 12.70 3.30 1.15
N ARG A 87 14.03 3.13 1.04
CA ARG A 87 14.88 2.76 2.18
C ARG A 87 14.87 3.84 3.26
N GLU A 88 14.98 5.11 2.88
CA GLU A 88 14.90 6.24 3.81
C GLU A 88 13.54 6.22 4.55
N ARG A 89 12.43 6.06 3.81
CA ARG A 89 11.10 6.07 4.43
C ARG A 89 10.82 4.83 5.28
N ALA A 90 11.26 3.65 4.85
CA ALA A 90 11.14 2.41 5.61
C ALA A 90 11.91 2.49 6.93
N ALA A 91 13.12 3.04 6.92
CA ALA A 91 13.93 3.26 8.12
C ALA A 91 13.25 4.18 9.14
N ASP A 92 12.52 5.22 8.71
CA ASP A 92 11.72 6.09 9.59
C ASP A 92 10.67 5.30 10.39
N HIS A 93 10.18 4.18 9.83
CA HIS A 93 9.21 3.28 10.45
C HIS A 93 9.83 2.03 11.10
N GLY A 94 11.15 1.87 11.02
CA GLY A 94 11.88 0.74 11.61
C GLY A 94 11.84 -0.53 10.76
N PHE A 95 11.60 -0.41 9.45
CA PHE A 95 11.63 -1.54 8.52
C PHE A 95 12.95 -1.62 7.75
N ASP A 96 13.42 -2.83 7.52
CA ASP A 96 14.42 -3.16 6.52
C ASP A 96 13.77 -3.30 5.14
N VAL A 97 14.58 -3.19 4.07
CA VAL A 97 14.10 -3.27 2.68
C VAL A 97 14.96 -4.25 1.88
N GLU A 98 14.32 -5.25 1.31
CA GLU A 98 14.86 -6.07 0.21
C GLU A 98 14.33 -5.52 -1.10
N PHE A 99 15.20 -4.87 -1.89
CA PHE A 99 14.80 -4.20 -3.14
C PHE A 99 15.35 -4.96 -4.35
N MET A 100 14.46 -5.34 -5.27
CA MET A 100 14.81 -6.16 -6.41
C MET A 100 14.10 -5.68 -7.68
N GLN A 101 14.75 -5.83 -8.83
CA GLN A 101 14.17 -5.65 -10.15
C GLN A 101 14.54 -6.83 -11.05
N SER A 102 13.58 -7.33 -11.82
CA SER A 102 13.82 -8.35 -12.81
C SER A 102 12.96 -8.17 -14.06
N ASN A 103 13.55 -8.51 -15.22
CA ASN A 103 12.81 -8.67 -16.47
C ASN A 103 12.23 -10.10 -16.62
N HIS A 104 12.54 -11.01 -15.70
CA HIS A 104 12.11 -12.40 -15.71
C HIS A 104 11.00 -12.63 -14.70
N GLU A 105 9.88 -13.14 -15.18
CA GLU A 105 8.69 -13.42 -14.35
C GLU A 105 8.99 -14.41 -13.22
N GLY A 106 9.70 -15.53 -13.55
CA GLY A 106 10.07 -16.55 -12.56
C GLY A 106 10.94 -16.00 -11.43
N ALA A 107 11.84 -15.05 -11.71
CA ALA A 107 12.63 -14.43 -10.66
C ALA A 107 11.77 -13.59 -9.69
N LEU A 108 10.68 -12.98 -10.16
CA LEU A 108 9.71 -12.27 -9.30
C LEU A 108 8.92 -13.28 -8.46
N VAL A 109 8.51 -14.41 -9.03
CA VAL A 109 7.86 -15.51 -8.30
C VAL A 109 8.75 -16.04 -7.19
N ASP A 110 10.04 -16.30 -7.48
CA ASP A 110 11.02 -16.78 -6.49
C ASP A 110 11.16 -15.79 -5.32
N GLU A 111 11.18 -14.48 -5.61
CA GLU A 111 11.28 -13.45 -4.57
C GLU A 111 10.00 -13.32 -3.74
N ILE A 112 8.82 -13.49 -4.33
CA ILE A 112 7.55 -13.55 -3.59
C ILE A 112 7.56 -14.74 -2.62
N GLN A 113 8.03 -15.92 -3.07
CA GLN A 113 8.15 -17.10 -2.22
C GLN A 113 9.19 -16.90 -1.10
N ARG A 114 10.28 -16.16 -1.37
CA ARG A 114 11.25 -15.79 -0.35
C ARG A 114 10.64 -14.82 0.68
N ALA A 115 9.83 -13.85 0.22
CA ALA A 115 9.12 -12.92 1.08
C ALA A 115 8.18 -13.63 2.06
N ARG A 116 7.48 -14.68 1.62
CA ARG A 116 6.61 -15.50 2.48
C ARG A 116 7.28 -15.94 3.78
N THR A 117 8.58 -16.26 3.74
CA THR A 117 9.31 -16.80 4.89
C THR A 117 10.12 -15.74 5.64
N ARG A 118 10.36 -14.58 5.07
CA ARG A 118 11.31 -13.57 5.56
C ARG A 118 10.77 -12.16 5.59
N GLY A 119 9.63 -11.90 4.95
CA GLY A 119 9.04 -10.59 4.81
C GLY A 119 7.94 -10.31 5.82
N ALA A 120 7.72 -9.03 6.11
CA ALA A 120 6.53 -8.52 6.79
C ALA A 120 5.44 -8.14 5.77
N ALA A 121 5.84 -7.65 4.60
CA ALA A 121 4.94 -7.21 3.53
C ALA A 121 5.65 -7.16 2.17
N ILE A 122 4.87 -6.99 1.11
CA ILE A 122 5.35 -6.86 -0.26
C ILE A 122 4.84 -5.54 -0.87
N ILE A 123 5.75 -4.77 -1.46
CA ILE A 123 5.41 -3.71 -2.41
C ILE A 123 5.79 -4.23 -3.80
N ILE A 124 4.84 -4.27 -4.72
CA ILE A 124 5.13 -4.78 -6.07
C ILE A 124 4.71 -3.79 -7.15
N ASN A 125 5.64 -3.47 -8.05
CA ASN A 125 5.32 -2.86 -9.33
C ASN A 125 5.60 -3.90 -10.43
N PRO A 126 4.58 -4.69 -10.81
CA PRO A 126 4.80 -5.79 -11.75
C PRO A 126 5.01 -5.31 -13.19
N ALA A 127 4.86 -4.01 -13.45
CA ALA A 127 4.92 -3.40 -14.77
C ALA A 127 3.97 -4.09 -15.77
N ALA A 128 4.46 -4.59 -16.91
CA ALA A 128 3.61 -5.24 -17.90
C ALA A 128 3.03 -6.57 -17.39
N TYR A 129 3.70 -7.25 -16.46
CA TYR A 129 3.22 -8.53 -15.93
C TYR A 129 1.92 -8.41 -15.14
N THR A 130 1.56 -7.23 -14.66
CA THR A 130 0.26 -7.05 -14.00
C THR A 130 -0.92 -7.43 -14.91
N HIS A 131 -0.74 -7.26 -16.25
CA HIS A 131 -1.79 -7.49 -17.24
C HIS A 131 -1.80 -8.91 -17.80
N THR A 132 -0.80 -9.76 -17.49
CA THR A 132 -0.56 -11.04 -18.18
C THR A 132 -0.24 -12.21 -17.24
N SER A 133 0.22 -11.95 -16.01
CA SER A 133 0.79 -12.98 -15.17
C SER A 133 -0.20 -13.56 -14.17
N VAL A 134 -0.74 -14.74 -14.48
CA VAL A 134 -1.41 -15.60 -13.51
C VAL A 134 -0.40 -16.17 -12.50
N ALA A 135 0.86 -16.41 -12.93
CA ALA A 135 1.89 -16.92 -12.05
C ALA A 135 2.21 -15.98 -10.87
N LEU A 136 2.24 -14.65 -11.12
CA LEU A 136 2.39 -13.66 -10.03
C LEU A 136 1.15 -13.61 -9.14
N HIS A 137 -0.05 -13.74 -9.72
CA HIS A 137 -1.29 -13.83 -8.95
C HIS A 137 -1.22 -14.97 -7.92
N ASP A 138 -0.95 -16.19 -8.40
CA ASP A 138 -0.89 -17.40 -7.56
C ASP A 138 0.23 -17.32 -6.50
N ALA A 139 1.38 -16.76 -6.87
CA ALA A 139 2.49 -16.57 -5.95
C ALA A 139 2.14 -15.61 -4.82
N LEU A 140 1.48 -14.48 -5.13
CA LEU A 140 1.05 -13.49 -4.14
C LEU A 140 -0.03 -14.04 -3.23
N GLU A 141 -1.00 -14.81 -3.75
CA GLU A 141 -1.99 -15.51 -2.94
C GLU A 141 -1.31 -16.45 -1.93
N THR A 142 -0.31 -17.22 -2.40
CA THR A 142 0.43 -18.17 -1.57
C THR A 142 1.32 -17.48 -0.52
N ALA A 143 1.75 -16.25 -0.76
CA ALA A 143 2.61 -15.52 0.17
C ALA A 143 1.91 -15.19 1.50
N GLU A 144 0.59 -15.00 1.49
CA GLU A 144 -0.22 -14.69 2.69
C GLU A 144 0.29 -13.45 3.46
N LEU A 145 0.86 -12.49 2.74
CA LEU A 145 1.38 -11.23 3.27
C LEU A 145 0.55 -10.04 2.78
N PRO A 146 0.52 -8.92 3.52
CA PRO A 146 0.02 -7.66 2.97
C PRO A 146 0.78 -7.26 1.72
N VAL A 147 0.05 -6.92 0.65
CA VAL A 147 0.61 -6.56 -0.65
C VAL A 147 0.13 -5.17 -1.06
N VAL A 148 1.04 -4.29 -1.47
CA VAL A 148 0.68 -3.03 -2.13
C VAL A 148 1.16 -3.07 -3.58
N GLU A 149 0.20 -3.04 -4.52
CA GLU A 149 0.51 -2.88 -5.94
C GLU A 149 0.76 -1.42 -6.27
N VAL A 150 1.90 -1.09 -6.90
CA VAL A 150 2.28 0.28 -7.27
C VAL A 150 2.46 0.41 -8.76
N HIS A 151 1.87 1.46 -9.35
CA HIS A 151 2.12 1.89 -10.73
C HIS A 151 2.50 3.37 -10.77
N LEU A 152 3.63 3.68 -11.42
CA LEU A 152 4.10 5.06 -11.57
C LEU A 152 3.10 5.92 -12.35
N SER A 153 2.54 5.38 -13.44
CA SER A 153 1.52 6.05 -14.25
C SER A 153 0.11 5.63 -13.87
N ASN A 154 -0.87 6.50 -14.15
CA ASN A 154 -2.27 6.12 -14.05
C ASN A 154 -2.63 5.14 -15.19
N VAL A 155 -2.77 3.86 -14.85
CA VAL A 155 -3.06 2.78 -15.80
C VAL A 155 -4.41 2.97 -16.50
N HIS A 156 -5.38 3.60 -15.83
CA HIS A 156 -6.72 3.86 -16.40
C HIS A 156 -6.74 4.98 -17.45
N ARG A 157 -5.65 5.73 -17.61
CA ARG A 157 -5.48 6.73 -18.70
C ARG A 157 -4.70 6.17 -19.88
N ARG A 158 -4.41 4.88 -19.88
CA ARG A 158 -3.64 4.20 -20.90
C ARG A 158 -4.53 3.32 -21.78
N GLU A 159 -3.92 2.45 -22.56
CA GLU A 159 -4.59 1.55 -23.48
C GLU A 159 -5.53 0.59 -22.73
N GLU A 160 -6.68 0.27 -23.29
CA GLU A 160 -7.75 -0.52 -22.64
C GLU A 160 -7.25 -1.86 -22.07
N PHE A 161 -6.33 -2.55 -22.76
CA PHE A 161 -5.75 -3.81 -22.28
C PHE A 161 -4.98 -3.67 -20.97
N ARG A 162 -4.62 -2.43 -20.55
CA ARG A 162 -3.96 -2.15 -19.27
C ARG A 162 -4.93 -1.91 -18.11
N HIS A 163 -6.22 -1.91 -18.36
CA HIS A 163 -7.20 -1.69 -17.31
C HIS A 163 -7.48 -2.95 -16.50
N HIS A 164 -7.04 -4.13 -16.99
CA HIS A 164 -7.12 -5.38 -16.25
C HIS A 164 -5.79 -5.68 -15.56
N SER A 165 -5.88 -6.07 -14.28
CA SER A 165 -4.76 -6.53 -13.47
C SER A 165 -5.05 -7.91 -12.92
N PHE A 166 -4.10 -8.84 -13.03
CA PHE A 166 -4.10 -10.11 -12.32
C PHE A 166 -3.55 -9.98 -10.90
N VAL A 167 -2.80 -8.90 -10.61
CA VAL A 167 -2.18 -8.67 -9.30
C VAL A 167 -3.12 -7.94 -8.34
N SER A 168 -3.89 -6.96 -8.83
CA SER A 168 -4.78 -6.15 -7.98
C SER A 168 -5.76 -6.95 -7.11
N PRO A 169 -6.31 -8.11 -7.52
CA PRO A 169 -7.17 -8.92 -6.66
C PRO A 169 -6.46 -9.48 -5.42
N GLN A 170 -5.14 -9.62 -5.46
CA GLN A 170 -4.30 -10.10 -4.34
C GLN A 170 -3.73 -8.95 -3.51
N ALA A 171 -3.87 -7.70 -3.97
CA ALA A 171 -3.32 -6.53 -3.29
C ALA A 171 -4.25 -6.05 -2.17
N THR A 172 -3.67 -5.76 -1.00
CA THR A 172 -4.34 -5.06 0.11
C THR A 172 -4.67 -3.61 -0.29
N ALA A 173 -3.78 -2.98 -1.08
CA ALA A 173 -3.98 -1.65 -1.64
C ALA A 173 -3.35 -1.52 -3.03
N VAL A 174 -3.90 -0.62 -3.86
CA VAL A 174 -3.38 -0.29 -5.18
C VAL A 174 -3.13 1.20 -5.27
N ILE A 175 -1.91 1.60 -5.64
CA ILE A 175 -1.49 2.99 -5.82
C ILE A 175 -1.08 3.19 -7.27
N ALA A 176 -1.81 4.00 -8.02
CA ALA A 176 -1.54 4.23 -9.43
C ALA A 176 -1.54 5.73 -9.77
N GLY A 177 -0.53 6.19 -10.53
CA GLY A 177 -0.46 7.56 -11.03
C GLY A 177 0.26 8.55 -10.13
N ALA A 178 0.80 8.12 -8.99
CA ALA A 178 1.51 8.98 -8.04
C ALA A 178 3.01 9.13 -8.37
N GLY A 179 3.47 8.62 -9.51
CA GLY A 179 4.90 8.62 -9.87
C GLY A 179 5.74 7.83 -8.88
N ALA A 180 6.99 8.25 -8.71
CA ALA A 180 7.92 7.63 -7.74
C ALA A 180 7.41 7.72 -6.29
N TYR A 181 6.66 8.78 -5.97
CA TYR A 181 6.12 8.98 -4.62
C TYR A 181 5.13 7.89 -4.21
N GLY A 182 4.52 7.19 -5.17
CA GLY A 182 3.64 6.05 -4.91
C GLY A 182 4.29 4.94 -4.07
N TYR A 183 5.60 4.74 -4.21
CA TYR A 183 6.35 3.79 -3.38
C TYR A 183 6.48 4.25 -1.92
N VAL A 184 6.69 5.56 -1.70
CA VAL A 184 6.74 6.14 -0.35
C VAL A 184 5.38 6.00 0.32
N MET A 185 4.29 6.31 -0.41
CA MET A 185 2.92 6.10 0.08
C MET A 185 2.64 4.65 0.44
N ALA A 186 3.19 3.68 -0.33
CA ALA A 186 3.04 2.26 -0.05
C ALA A 186 3.74 1.86 1.26
N VAL A 187 4.93 2.41 1.54
CA VAL A 187 5.62 2.20 2.83
C VAL A 187 4.80 2.75 3.98
N ASP A 188 4.28 3.98 3.87
CA ASP A 188 3.45 4.60 4.91
C ASP A 188 2.17 3.80 5.19
N PHE A 189 1.51 3.34 4.12
CA PHE A 189 0.33 2.49 4.24
C PHE A 189 0.65 1.19 4.99
N LEU A 190 1.73 0.50 4.60
CA LEU A 190 2.13 -0.76 5.25
C LEU A 190 2.53 -0.55 6.71
N ALA A 191 3.23 0.54 7.02
CA ALA A 191 3.61 0.87 8.39
C ALA A 191 2.39 1.05 9.30
N GLN A 192 1.33 1.67 8.79
CA GLN A 192 0.07 1.80 9.51
C GLN A 192 -0.65 0.45 9.62
N HIS A 193 -0.79 -0.27 8.50
CA HIS A 193 -1.53 -1.54 8.42
C HIS A 193 -0.93 -2.64 9.30
N LEU A 194 0.40 -2.71 9.41
CA LEU A 194 1.10 -3.68 10.26
C LEU A 194 1.11 -3.30 11.75
N ALA A 195 0.70 -2.08 12.10
CA ALA A 195 0.60 -1.63 13.48
C ALA A 195 -0.79 -1.86 14.10
N GLU A 196 -1.78 -2.23 13.29
CA GLU A 196 -3.16 -2.56 13.68
C GLU A 196 -3.28 -3.99 14.17
#